data_31e307a12089f3d0a35a0a92d4ca78be
#
_entry.id   31e307a12089f3d0a35a0a92d4ca78be
#
_cell.length_a   1.000
_cell.length_b   1.000
_cell.length_c   1.000
_cell.angle_alpha   90.00
_cell.angle_beta   90.00
_cell.angle_gamma   90.00
#
_symmetry.space_group_name_H-M   'P 1'
#
loop_
_entity.id
_entity.type
_entity.pdbx_description
1 polymer ?
#
loop_
_entity_poly.entity_id
_entity_poly.type
_entity_poly.pdbx_seq_one_letter_code
_entity_poly.pdbx_strand_id
1 'polypeptide(L)'
;PIANLNSIHFGSPQHKKTKNLLRGVVHGIGGYGNCMGVPTIAGQTNFDSSYNGNILVNAMTLGLVKKDKIFYSKAAGLNKPVIYVGSKTGRDGIHGASMASASFDEKIEEKKPTVQVGDPFTEKLLLEACLELMAGDSIIAIQDMGAAGLTSSSIEMASKGNLGIEINLNKVPCRETKMTPYEIMLSESQERMLIVLENGKEEHAKNIFDKWNLDFAVIGKTTKSKKIELYFDNEQVANIPVNTLVENSPMYNRKWKKAKLPKKNKFKKEDIKNLKIIDVLKKVLANPNVCSKEWIWQQYDHTVMGDTIQKPGGDSGVVRVHGTNKAIAASVDSSAVYCWAHPLTGGKQVVCESFRNLISVGAKPVAITNCLNFGSPENEENMGEFVECVQGIGEAAEYLKFPVVSGNVSFYNQTKDEGIKPTPSIGGVGLIKDYQKMITMDFKENGNIALVIGKTEGHIDQSLFARNILDEKNGPPPEINLFNEKNNGETLLKLIDSGFIKSAHDVSIGGIITAISKMCIEGNKGINLIKPKYLINEIEYYFAEDQGRYIIEI
;
A
#
# COMPACT_ATOMS: atom_id res chain seq x y z
N PRO A 1 15.68 -1.04 4.05
CA PRO A 1 14.43 -1.78 3.87
C PRO A 1 14.52 -3.19 4.45
N ILE A 2 13.37 -3.72 4.91
CA ILE A 2 13.28 -5.07 5.51
C ILE A 2 12.13 -5.90 4.93
N ALA A 3 11.16 -5.27 4.28
CA ALA A 3 10.01 -5.96 3.70
C ALA A 3 9.28 -5.13 2.65
N ASN A 4 8.69 -5.81 1.67
CA ASN A 4 7.78 -5.27 0.67
C ASN A 4 6.41 -5.96 0.76
N LEU A 5 5.36 -5.23 0.41
CA LEU A 5 3.99 -5.70 0.29
C LEU A 5 3.31 -5.03 -0.90
N ASN A 6 2.30 -5.68 -1.48
CA ASN A 6 1.59 -5.12 -2.63
C ASN A 6 0.08 -5.26 -2.47
N SER A 7 -0.67 -4.21 -2.85
CA SER A 7 -2.12 -4.26 -3.03
C SER A 7 -2.43 -4.05 -4.51
N ILE A 8 -2.88 -5.12 -5.19
CA ILE A 8 -3.06 -5.14 -6.63
C ILE A 8 -4.51 -5.49 -6.99
N HIS A 9 -5.09 -4.71 -7.92
CA HIS A 9 -6.49 -4.84 -8.30
C HIS A 9 -6.61 -4.94 -9.81
N PHE A 10 -7.30 -5.96 -10.27
CA PHE A 10 -7.47 -6.29 -11.68
C PHE A 10 -8.94 -6.33 -12.07
N GLY A 11 -9.20 -6.17 -13.37
CA GLY A 11 -10.51 -6.39 -13.95
C GLY A 11 -11.02 -7.82 -13.78
N SER A 12 -12.25 -8.07 -14.20
CA SER A 12 -12.83 -9.43 -14.20
C SER A 12 -11.86 -10.44 -14.84
N PRO A 13 -11.66 -11.65 -14.27
CA PRO A 13 -10.82 -12.69 -14.88
C PRO A 13 -11.23 -13.05 -16.31
N GLN A 14 -12.51 -12.85 -16.69
CA GLN A 14 -13.06 -13.09 -18.02
C GLN A 14 -12.76 -11.93 -19.01
N HIS A 15 -12.32 -10.77 -18.52
CA HIS A 15 -11.98 -9.65 -19.39
C HIS A 15 -10.69 -9.94 -20.16
N LYS A 16 -10.71 -9.66 -21.47
CA LYS A 16 -9.65 -10.06 -22.44
C LYS A 16 -8.22 -9.62 -22.06
N LYS A 17 -8.06 -8.51 -21.35
CA LYS A 17 -6.75 -7.95 -20.96
C LYS A 17 -6.26 -8.47 -19.60
N THR A 18 -7.15 -8.93 -18.69
CA THR A 18 -6.81 -9.20 -17.28
C THR A 18 -5.68 -10.20 -17.12
N LYS A 19 -5.70 -11.30 -17.87
CA LYS A 19 -4.65 -12.34 -17.78
C LYS A 19 -3.25 -11.80 -18.12
N ASN A 20 -3.16 -11.00 -19.18
CA ASN A 20 -1.88 -10.43 -19.61
C ASN A 20 -1.40 -9.35 -18.63
N LEU A 21 -2.31 -8.49 -18.15
CA LEU A 21 -1.99 -7.45 -17.15
C LEU A 21 -1.55 -8.08 -15.84
N LEU A 22 -2.26 -9.09 -15.34
CA LEU A 22 -1.87 -9.81 -14.12
C LEU A 22 -0.46 -10.41 -14.26
N ARG A 23 -0.19 -11.11 -15.35
CA ARG A 23 1.13 -11.70 -15.61
C ARG A 23 2.23 -10.64 -15.69
N GLY A 24 1.98 -9.53 -16.39
CA GLY A 24 2.94 -8.44 -16.52
C GLY A 24 3.25 -7.75 -15.20
N VAL A 25 2.22 -7.45 -14.41
CA VAL A 25 2.37 -6.82 -13.08
C VAL A 25 3.13 -7.74 -12.11
N VAL A 26 2.74 -9.01 -12.03
CA VAL A 26 3.40 -9.98 -11.15
C VAL A 26 4.87 -10.17 -11.54
N HIS A 27 5.16 -10.24 -12.85
CA HIS A 27 6.54 -10.31 -13.34
C HIS A 27 7.34 -9.05 -13.02
N GLY A 28 6.75 -7.86 -13.20
CA GLY A 28 7.40 -6.59 -12.87
C GLY A 28 7.71 -6.45 -11.38
N ILE A 29 6.75 -6.76 -10.51
CA ILE A 29 6.93 -6.72 -9.05
C ILE A 29 8.02 -7.72 -8.62
N GLY A 30 7.95 -8.97 -9.11
CA GLY A 30 8.93 -10.00 -8.80
C GLY A 30 10.32 -9.64 -9.31
N GLY A 31 10.44 -9.22 -10.57
CA GLY A 31 11.72 -8.82 -11.17
C GLY A 31 12.39 -7.67 -10.41
N TYR A 32 11.61 -6.65 -10.05
CA TYR A 32 12.14 -5.50 -9.31
C TYR A 32 12.51 -5.87 -7.86
N GLY A 33 11.56 -6.41 -7.09
CA GLY A 33 11.77 -6.74 -5.67
C GLY A 33 12.84 -7.80 -5.44
N ASN A 34 12.89 -8.84 -6.28
CA ASN A 34 13.91 -9.90 -6.18
C ASN A 34 15.31 -9.36 -6.48
N CYS A 35 15.45 -8.46 -7.46
CA CYS A 35 16.73 -7.83 -7.79
C CYS A 35 17.20 -6.89 -6.67
N MET A 36 16.29 -6.12 -6.08
CA MET A 36 16.56 -5.29 -4.90
C MET A 36 17.01 -6.10 -3.69
N GLY A 37 16.64 -7.37 -3.62
CA GLY A 37 16.95 -8.25 -2.49
C GLY A 37 16.21 -7.86 -1.21
N VAL A 38 14.98 -7.37 -1.33
CA VAL A 38 14.08 -7.08 -0.20
C VAL A 38 12.90 -8.04 -0.25
N PRO A 39 12.59 -8.79 0.83
CA PRO A 39 11.57 -9.82 0.79
C PRO A 39 10.17 -9.24 0.59
N THR A 40 9.38 -9.82 -0.32
CA THR A 40 7.96 -9.50 -0.47
C THR A 40 7.14 -10.48 0.38
N ILE A 41 6.71 -10.05 1.55
CA ILE A 41 6.22 -10.93 2.63
C ILE A 41 4.71 -11.08 2.70
N ALA A 42 3.95 -10.18 2.09
CA ALA A 42 2.49 -10.21 2.07
C ALA A 42 1.94 -9.40 0.88
N GLY A 43 0.63 -9.44 0.72
CA GLY A 43 -0.06 -8.66 -0.30
C GLY A 43 -1.51 -9.06 -0.44
N GLN A 44 -2.27 -8.23 -1.15
CA GLN A 44 -3.67 -8.47 -1.50
C GLN A 44 -3.84 -8.44 -3.01
N THR A 45 -4.64 -9.36 -3.55
CA THR A 45 -5.01 -9.37 -4.96
C THR A 45 -6.50 -9.50 -5.12
N ASN A 46 -7.13 -8.50 -5.74
CA ASN A 46 -8.57 -8.42 -5.93
C ASN A 46 -8.95 -8.33 -7.42
N PHE A 47 -10.14 -8.84 -7.71
CA PHE A 47 -10.74 -8.83 -9.05
C PHE A 47 -12.14 -8.21 -8.98
N ASP A 48 -12.37 -7.16 -9.77
CA ASP A 48 -13.69 -6.55 -9.94
C ASP A 48 -13.78 -5.91 -11.32
N SER A 49 -14.96 -5.93 -11.94
CA SER A 49 -15.16 -5.38 -13.28
C SER A 49 -14.88 -3.88 -13.38
N SER A 50 -14.96 -3.13 -12.27
CA SER A 50 -14.63 -1.70 -12.26
C SER A 50 -13.16 -1.42 -12.63
N TYR A 51 -12.27 -2.41 -12.49
CA TYR A 51 -10.86 -2.29 -12.89
C TYR A 51 -10.55 -2.79 -14.31
N ASN A 52 -11.55 -3.10 -15.14
CA ASN A 52 -11.34 -3.66 -16.49
C ASN A 52 -10.46 -2.78 -17.40
N GLY A 53 -10.57 -1.47 -17.27
CA GLY A 53 -9.80 -0.49 -18.05
C GLY A 53 -8.71 0.22 -17.25
N ASN A 54 -8.73 0.09 -15.92
CA ASN A 54 -7.83 0.80 -15.01
C ASN A 54 -7.47 -0.09 -13.82
N ILE A 55 -6.38 -0.82 -13.94
CA ILE A 55 -5.86 -1.66 -12.85
C ILE A 55 -5.14 -0.79 -11.82
N LEU A 56 -5.03 -1.28 -10.58
CA LEU A 56 -4.25 -0.63 -9.53
C LEU A 56 -3.08 -1.51 -9.10
N VAL A 57 -1.93 -0.89 -8.94
CA VAL A 57 -0.71 -1.52 -8.40
C VAL A 57 -0.14 -0.61 -7.33
N ASN A 58 -0.39 -0.95 -6.08
CA ASN A 58 0.12 -0.23 -4.93
C ASN A 58 1.22 -1.04 -4.26
N ALA A 59 2.31 -0.40 -3.90
CA ALA A 59 3.44 -1.02 -3.19
C ALA A 59 3.69 -0.31 -1.86
N MET A 60 4.04 -1.08 -0.85
CA MET A 60 4.46 -0.61 0.45
C MET A 60 5.82 -1.22 0.79
N THR A 61 6.77 -0.39 1.21
CA THR A 61 8.08 -0.83 1.68
C THR A 61 8.29 -0.42 3.12
N LEU A 62 8.79 -1.35 3.92
CA LEU A 62 9.15 -1.13 5.31
C LEU A 62 10.67 -1.06 5.47
N GLY A 63 11.13 -0.14 6.32
CA GLY A 63 12.53 -0.01 6.70
C GLY A 63 12.71 0.13 8.20
N LEU A 64 13.89 -0.19 8.68
CA LEU A 64 14.33 0.08 10.05
C LEU A 64 15.37 1.19 10.04
N VAL A 65 15.26 2.13 10.97
CA VAL A 65 16.20 3.22 11.14
C VAL A 65 16.50 3.42 12.64
N LYS A 66 17.73 3.71 12.97
CA LYS A 66 18.09 4.16 14.32
C LYS A 66 17.58 5.59 14.55
N LYS A 67 17.01 5.87 15.73
CA LYS A 67 16.39 7.17 16.04
C LYS A 67 17.33 8.36 15.82
N ASP A 68 18.60 8.18 16.06
CA ASP A 68 19.68 9.18 15.89
C ASP A 68 20.25 9.24 14.48
N LYS A 69 19.77 8.41 13.55
CA LYS A 69 20.19 8.33 12.14
C LYS A 69 19.05 8.57 11.15
N ILE A 70 18.06 9.36 11.56
CA ILE A 70 16.98 9.78 10.68
C ILE A 70 17.45 10.97 9.84
N PHE A 71 17.42 10.83 8.52
CA PHE A 71 17.71 11.90 7.58
C PHE A 71 16.41 12.54 7.06
N TYR A 72 16.46 13.83 6.85
CA TYR A 72 15.32 14.60 6.36
C TYR A 72 15.64 15.26 5.01
N SER A 73 14.61 15.48 4.23
CA SER A 73 14.71 16.25 2.97
C SER A 73 14.67 17.77 3.22
N LYS A 74 15.38 18.25 4.24
CA LYS A 74 15.41 19.65 4.66
C LYS A 74 16.81 20.23 4.45
N ALA A 75 17.00 21.01 3.39
CA ALA A 75 18.28 21.69 3.14
C ALA A 75 18.63 22.63 4.30
N ALA A 76 19.89 22.67 4.69
CA ALA A 76 20.40 23.56 5.73
C ALA A 76 21.80 24.08 5.38
N GLY A 77 22.14 25.28 5.89
CA GLY A 77 23.41 25.95 5.62
C GLY A 77 23.45 26.66 4.26
N LEU A 78 24.32 27.65 4.16
CA LEU A 78 24.54 28.40 2.90
C LEU A 78 25.78 27.88 2.18
N ASN A 79 25.75 27.97 0.84
CA ASN A 79 26.84 27.51 -0.05
C ASN A 79 27.18 26.02 0.18
N LYS A 80 26.21 25.22 0.59
CA LYS A 80 26.38 23.77 0.70
C LYS A 80 26.21 23.13 -0.67
N PRO A 81 27.08 22.17 -1.05
CA PRO A 81 27.01 21.54 -2.37
C PRO A 81 25.74 20.71 -2.51
N VAL A 82 25.09 20.86 -3.66
CA VAL A 82 23.92 20.09 -4.09
C VAL A 82 24.38 19.06 -5.10
N ILE A 83 24.16 17.81 -4.78
CA ILE A 83 24.71 16.65 -5.47
C ILE A 83 23.60 15.86 -6.15
N TYR A 84 23.82 15.51 -7.39
CA TYR A 84 23.04 14.54 -8.15
C TYR A 84 23.77 13.20 -8.12
N VAL A 85 23.04 12.10 -7.82
CA VAL A 85 23.58 10.74 -7.82
C VAL A 85 22.61 9.74 -8.43
N GLY A 86 23.12 8.64 -8.98
CA GLY A 86 22.35 7.54 -9.53
C GLY A 86 22.34 7.48 -11.05
N SER A 87 21.24 7.08 -11.66
CA SER A 87 21.08 6.95 -13.11
C SER A 87 21.16 8.29 -13.83
N LYS A 88 21.57 8.26 -15.10
CA LYS A 88 21.54 9.46 -15.96
C LYS A 88 20.12 9.89 -16.29
N THR A 89 19.89 11.18 -16.32
CA THR A 89 18.63 11.79 -16.74
C THR A 89 18.37 11.54 -18.23
N GLY A 90 17.20 10.99 -18.53
CA GLY A 90 16.71 10.79 -19.90
C GLY A 90 15.36 11.46 -20.14
N ARG A 91 14.79 11.28 -21.34
CA ARG A 91 13.43 11.75 -21.68
C ARG A 91 12.36 10.79 -21.19
N ASP A 92 12.39 10.44 -19.91
CA ASP A 92 11.47 9.51 -19.28
C ASP A 92 10.46 10.26 -18.41
N GLY A 93 9.20 9.87 -18.45
CA GLY A 93 8.16 10.39 -17.55
C GLY A 93 7.87 11.89 -17.67
N ILE A 94 8.41 12.58 -18.66
CA ILE A 94 8.10 13.99 -18.91
C ILE A 94 6.61 14.13 -19.16
N HIS A 95 5.91 14.94 -18.34
CA HIS A 95 4.46 15.02 -18.23
C HIS A 95 3.77 13.83 -17.52
N GLY A 96 4.48 12.92 -16.87
CA GLY A 96 3.90 11.83 -16.09
C GLY A 96 2.94 12.32 -15.02
N ALA A 97 3.34 13.32 -14.25
CA ALA A 97 2.49 13.97 -13.24
C ALA A 97 1.22 14.60 -13.84
N SER A 98 1.34 15.21 -15.04
CA SER A 98 0.17 15.78 -15.74
C SER A 98 -0.77 14.71 -16.27
N MET A 99 -0.23 13.58 -16.73
CA MET A 99 -1.02 12.41 -17.16
C MET A 99 -1.79 11.77 -16.01
N ALA A 100 -1.22 11.74 -14.81
CA ALA A 100 -1.88 11.23 -13.61
C ALA A 100 -3.10 12.05 -13.19
N SER A 101 -3.27 13.25 -13.75
CA SER A 101 -4.41 14.16 -13.53
C SER A 101 -5.40 14.16 -14.70
N ALA A 102 -5.35 13.18 -15.60
CA ALA A 102 -6.24 13.06 -16.75
C ALA A 102 -6.85 11.66 -16.83
N SER A 103 -8.08 11.56 -17.35
CA SER A 103 -8.71 10.26 -17.61
C SER A 103 -8.00 9.51 -18.71
N PHE A 104 -7.92 8.18 -18.58
CA PHE A 104 -7.33 7.31 -19.59
C PHE A 104 -8.21 7.24 -20.84
N ASP A 105 -7.63 7.55 -22.02
CA ASP A 105 -8.25 7.34 -23.33
C ASP A 105 -7.49 6.29 -24.15
N GLU A 106 -8.07 5.87 -25.30
CA GLU A 106 -7.49 4.82 -26.15
C GLU A 106 -6.21 5.24 -26.91
N LYS A 107 -5.82 6.54 -26.82
CA LYS A 107 -4.64 7.10 -27.50
C LYS A 107 -3.34 7.06 -26.69
N ILE A 108 -3.31 6.25 -25.64
CA ILE A 108 -2.15 6.12 -24.74
C ILE A 108 -0.86 5.69 -25.48
N GLU A 109 -0.97 4.95 -26.60
CA GLU A 109 0.20 4.52 -27.37
C GLU A 109 0.99 5.68 -28.01
N GLU A 110 0.36 6.83 -28.24
CA GLU A 110 1.02 8.03 -28.75
C GLU A 110 1.82 8.79 -27.67
N LYS A 111 1.62 8.44 -26.39
CA LYS A 111 2.23 9.13 -25.22
C LYS A 111 3.40 8.35 -24.62
N LYS A 112 4.11 7.53 -25.39
CA LYS A 112 5.26 6.73 -24.94
C LYS A 112 6.35 7.49 -24.15
N PRO A 113 6.62 8.79 -24.38
CA PRO A 113 7.61 9.54 -23.58
C PRO A 113 7.22 9.72 -22.11
N THR A 114 5.99 9.40 -21.72
CA THR A 114 5.47 9.53 -20.35
C THR A 114 5.67 8.27 -19.51
N VAL A 115 6.18 7.18 -20.10
CA VAL A 115 6.46 5.93 -19.37
C VAL A 115 7.80 6.05 -18.66
N GLN A 116 7.79 5.73 -17.37
CA GLN A 116 9.00 5.58 -16.58
C GLN A 116 9.59 4.19 -16.82
N VAL A 117 10.90 4.10 -16.99
CA VAL A 117 11.63 2.84 -17.11
C VAL A 117 12.46 2.65 -15.85
N GLY A 118 12.25 1.54 -15.15
CA GLY A 118 12.99 1.19 -13.95
C GLY A 118 14.14 0.25 -14.24
N ASP A 119 15.27 0.43 -13.55
CA ASP A 119 16.42 -0.47 -13.52
C ASP A 119 16.67 -0.94 -12.08
N PRO A 120 16.10 -2.09 -11.67
CA PRO A 120 16.20 -2.57 -10.30
C PRO A 120 17.65 -2.90 -9.88
N PHE A 121 18.54 -3.18 -10.82
CA PHE A 121 19.94 -3.39 -10.52
C PHE A 121 20.62 -2.08 -10.13
N THR A 122 20.43 -1.02 -10.90
CA THR A 122 20.93 0.32 -10.55
C THR A 122 20.31 0.83 -9.25
N GLU A 123 19.02 0.58 -9.01
CA GLU A 123 18.36 0.92 -7.75
C GLU A 123 19.02 0.20 -6.55
N LYS A 124 19.35 -1.09 -6.69
CA LYS A 124 20.08 -1.82 -5.65
C LYS A 124 21.43 -1.18 -5.35
N LEU A 125 22.20 -0.82 -6.37
CA LEU A 125 23.49 -0.14 -6.18
C LEU A 125 23.32 1.22 -5.51
N LEU A 126 22.31 2.01 -5.94
CA LEU A 126 22.01 3.31 -5.36
C LEU A 126 21.62 3.22 -3.89
N LEU A 127 20.79 2.24 -3.54
CA LEU A 127 20.39 1.96 -2.15
C LEU A 127 21.62 1.68 -1.27
N GLU A 128 22.52 0.81 -1.71
CA GLU A 128 23.73 0.46 -0.95
C GLU A 128 24.69 1.64 -0.82
N ALA A 129 24.90 2.39 -1.90
CA ALA A 129 25.74 3.59 -1.89
C ALA A 129 25.17 4.66 -0.94
N CYS A 130 23.87 4.92 -0.98
CA CYS A 130 23.20 5.85 -0.07
C CYS A 130 23.32 5.40 1.40
N LEU A 131 23.13 4.11 1.70
CA LEU A 131 23.26 3.58 3.06
C LEU A 131 24.70 3.67 3.56
N GLU A 132 25.70 3.44 2.70
CA GLU A 132 27.12 3.61 3.04
C GLU A 132 27.42 5.08 3.36
N LEU A 133 26.94 6.03 2.56
CA LEU A 133 27.13 7.46 2.82
C LEU A 133 26.39 7.92 4.08
N MET A 134 25.18 7.39 4.35
CA MET A 134 24.38 7.66 5.56
C MET A 134 25.02 7.15 6.84
N ALA A 135 25.91 6.17 6.77
CA ALA A 135 26.63 5.69 7.94
C ALA A 135 27.59 6.76 8.51
N GLY A 136 28.03 7.71 7.67
CA GLY A 136 28.92 8.83 8.04
C GLY A 136 28.19 10.08 8.52
N ASP A 137 28.89 11.21 8.37
CA ASP A 137 28.47 12.57 8.78
C ASP A 137 28.40 13.55 7.60
N SER A 138 28.35 13.05 6.38
CA SER A 138 28.48 13.86 5.16
C SER A 138 27.17 14.49 4.72
N ILE A 139 26.01 13.91 5.06
CA ILE A 139 24.70 14.29 4.53
C ILE A 139 24.03 15.31 5.45
N ILE A 140 23.61 16.44 4.87
CA ILE A 140 22.72 17.43 5.50
C ILE A 140 21.26 17.05 5.18
N ALA A 141 20.96 16.79 3.91
CA ALA A 141 19.62 16.44 3.44
C ALA A 141 19.71 15.50 2.24
N ILE A 142 18.71 14.63 2.10
CA ILE A 142 18.60 13.67 1.01
C ILE A 142 17.13 13.50 0.61
N GLN A 143 16.86 13.42 -0.70
CA GLN A 143 15.53 13.19 -1.26
C GLN A 143 15.63 12.45 -2.59
N ASP A 144 14.67 11.58 -2.88
CA ASP A 144 14.51 10.95 -4.18
C ASP A 144 14.02 11.96 -5.24
N MET A 145 14.29 11.64 -6.49
CA MET A 145 13.76 12.38 -7.64
C MET A 145 12.58 11.60 -8.24
N GLY A 146 11.43 11.65 -7.57
CA GLY A 146 10.19 11.01 -8.01
C GLY A 146 9.41 11.82 -9.04
N ALA A 147 8.14 12.07 -8.80
CA ALA A 147 7.27 12.87 -9.66
C ALA A 147 7.86 14.28 -9.92
N ALA A 148 7.82 14.73 -11.18
CA ALA A 148 8.47 15.96 -11.65
C ALA A 148 10.00 16.05 -11.36
N GLY A 149 10.65 14.94 -11.05
CA GLY A 149 12.09 14.73 -11.02
C GLY A 149 12.89 15.76 -10.21
N LEU A 150 13.84 16.42 -10.85
CA LEU A 150 14.72 17.42 -10.23
C LEU A 150 13.95 18.67 -9.78
N THR A 151 12.82 18.98 -10.43
CA THR A 151 11.97 20.13 -10.06
C THR A 151 11.41 19.94 -8.65
N SER A 152 10.69 18.86 -8.40
CA SER A 152 10.05 18.62 -7.09
C SER A 152 11.10 18.45 -5.98
N SER A 153 12.13 17.64 -6.19
CA SER A 153 13.15 17.37 -5.18
C SER A 153 13.89 18.63 -4.74
N SER A 154 14.33 19.47 -5.69
CA SER A 154 15.05 20.71 -5.37
C SER A 154 14.17 21.75 -4.67
N ILE A 155 12.91 21.92 -5.13
CA ILE A 155 11.96 22.87 -4.57
C ILE A 155 11.56 22.47 -3.15
N GLU A 156 11.23 21.21 -2.91
CA GLU A 156 10.84 20.72 -1.60
C GLU A 156 11.98 20.82 -0.57
N MET A 157 13.19 20.46 -0.96
CA MET A 157 14.36 20.58 -0.08
C MET A 157 14.64 22.04 0.28
N ALA A 158 14.54 22.95 -0.70
CA ALA A 158 14.71 24.38 -0.51
C ALA A 158 13.60 24.96 0.40
N SER A 159 12.33 24.62 0.14
CA SER A 159 11.17 25.08 0.90
C SER A 159 11.25 24.65 2.36
N LYS A 160 11.46 23.36 2.62
CA LYS A 160 11.60 22.82 3.99
C LYS A 160 12.78 23.47 4.74
N GLY A 161 13.83 23.85 4.01
CA GLY A 161 15.01 24.53 4.55
C GLY A 161 14.87 26.05 4.69
N ASN A 162 13.83 26.65 4.11
CA ASN A 162 13.66 28.10 3.95
C ASN A 162 14.88 28.75 3.27
N LEU A 163 15.42 28.09 2.25
CA LEU A 163 16.60 28.45 1.47
C LEU A 163 16.24 28.58 -0.02
N GLY A 164 17.20 29.02 -0.83
CA GLY A 164 17.21 28.87 -2.28
C GLY A 164 18.17 27.77 -2.71
N ILE A 165 18.06 27.34 -3.94
CA ILE A 165 19.01 26.42 -4.59
C ILE A 165 19.36 26.97 -5.96
N GLU A 166 20.67 27.10 -6.24
CA GLU A 166 21.23 27.40 -7.53
C GLU A 166 21.69 26.09 -8.18
N ILE A 167 21.26 25.83 -9.43
CA ILE A 167 21.61 24.63 -10.19
C ILE A 167 22.17 25.01 -11.55
N ASN A 168 23.29 24.40 -11.93
CA ASN A 168 23.82 24.42 -13.28
C ASN A 168 23.43 23.13 -14.02
N LEU A 169 22.47 23.24 -14.93
CA LEU A 169 21.89 22.11 -15.65
C LEU A 169 22.88 21.42 -16.61
N ASN A 170 23.92 22.12 -17.06
CA ASN A 170 24.99 21.50 -17.87
C ASN A 170 25.78 20.43 -17.08
N LYS A 171 25.73 20.48 -15.73
CA LYS A 171 26.41 19.51 -14.87
C LYS A 171 25.55 18.29 -14.52
N VAL A 172 24.27 18.29 -14.89
CA VAL A 172 23.39 17.14 -14.67
C VAL A 172 23.77 16.02 -15.63
N PRO A 173 24.11 14.82 -15.15
CA PRO A 173 24.39 13.69 -16.01
C PRO A 173 23.17 13.33 -16.87
N CYS A 174 23.27 13.45 -18.18
CA CYS A 174 22.21 13.15 -19.13
C CYS A 174 22.57 11.91 -19.97
N ARG A 175 21.58 11.07 -20.22
CA ARG A 175 21.69 9.88 -21.07
C ARG A 175 21.60 10.25 -22.55
N GLU A 176 20.83 11.30 -22.85
CA GLU A 176 20.56 11.73 -24.21
C GLU A 176 21.19 13.08 -24.49
N THR A 177 21.56 13.28 -25.77
CA THR A 177 22.15 14.55 -26.23
C THR A 177 21.08 15.60 -26.46
N LYS A 178 21.46 16.88 -26.34
CA LYS A 178 20.60 18.04 -26.63
C LYS A 178 19.30 18.06 -25.81
N MET A 179 19.35 17.62 -24.57
CA MET A 179 18.23 17.82 -23.64
C MET A 179 18.10 19.30 -23.30
N THR A 180 16.87 19.79 -23.33
CA THR A 180 16.54 21.15 -22.94
C THR A 180 16.47 21.30 -21.41
N PRO A 181 16.60 22.52 -20.85
CA PRO A 181 16.39 22.77 -19.43
C PRO A 181 15.08 22.23 -18.91
N TYR A 182 14.01 22.36 -19.70
CA TYR A 182 12.68 21.85 -19.37
C TYR A 182 12.67 20.32 -19.23
N GLU A 183 13.26 19.61 -20.19
CA GLU A 183 13.35 18.14 -20.15
C GLU A 183 14.20 17.65 -18.98
N ILE A 184 15.32 18.31 -18.67
CA ILE A 184 16.20 17.94 -17.55
C ILE A 184 15.48 18.10 -16.21
N MET A 185 14.74 19.19 -16.04
CA MET A 185 14.05 19.49 -14.78
C MET A 185 12.83 18.62 -14.53
N LEU A 186 12.10 18.25 -15.58
CA LEU A 186 10.84 17.50 -15.48
C LEU A 186 10.97 16.00 -15.77
N SER A 187 12.17 15.54 -16.14
CA SER A 187 12.42 14.11 -16.33
C SER A 187 12.15 13.34 -15.04
N GLU A 188 11.40 12.27 -15.16
CA GLU A 188 11.11 11.32 -14.06
C GLU A 188 11.90 10.01 -14.21
N SER A 189 13.11 10.06 -14.82
CA SER A 189 14.02 8.91 -14.83
C SER A 189 14.19 8.40 -13.40
N GLN A 190 14.06 7.09 -13.24
CA GLN A 190 14.12 6.45 -11.93
C GLN A 190 15.56 6.31 -11.42
N GLU A 191 15.74 5.80 -10.22
CA GLU A 191 17.03 5.48 -9.57
C GLU A 191 17.94 6.70 -9.45
N ARG A 192 17.40 7.84 -8.97
CA ARG A 192 18.14 9.10 -8.76
C ARG A 192 17.85 9.70 -7.39
N MET A 193 18.88 10.25 -6.75
CA MET A 193 18.74 10.99 -5.49
C MET A 193 19.38 12.37 -5.60
N LEU A 194 18.78 13.35 -4.90
CA LEU A 194 19.33 14.68 -4.66
C LEU A 194 19.84 14.77 -3.23
N ILE A 195 21.07 15.18 -3.04
CA ILE A 195 21.74 15.23 -1.75
C ILE A 195 22.33 16.62 -1.51
N VAL A 196 22.18 17.14 -0.30
CA VAL A 196 22.94 18.31 0.18
C VAL A 196 24.01 17.80 1.14
N LEU A 197 25.27 18.08 0.84
CA LEU A 197 26.40 17.63 1.65
C LEU A 197 27.00 18.75 2.50
N GLU A 198 27.74 18.34 3.53
CA GLU A 198 28.67 19.23 4.23
C GLU A 198 29.85 19.61 3.31
N ASN A 199 30.34 20.86 3.44
CA ASN A 199 31.45 21.34 2.63
C ASN A 199 32.72 20.50 2.85
N GLY A 200 33.42 20.15 1.76
CA GLY A 200 34.63 19.33 1.80
C GLY A 200 34.40 17.85 1.89
N LYS A 201 33.11 17.40 1.82
CA LYS A 201 32.75 15.97 1.82
C LYS A 201 32.48 15.43 0.41
N GLU A 202 32.60 16.25 -0.62
CA GLU A 202 32.27 15.93 -2.02
C GLU A 202 33.11 14.78 -2.55
N GLU A 203 34.43 14.81 -2.31
CA GLU A 203 35.35 13.75 -2.78
C GLU A 203 35.09 12.41 -2.06
N HIS A 204 34.84 12.46 -0.74
CA HIS A 204 34.48 11.27 0.01
C HIS A 204 33.18 10.64 -0.53
N ALA A 205 32.15 11.44 -0.75
CA ALA A 205 30.89 10.97 -1.32
C ALA A 205 31.10 10.42 -2.74
N LYS A 206 31.85 11.13 -3.59
CA LYS A 206 32.19 10.69 -4.94
C LYS A 206 32.85 9.31 -4.94
N ASN A 207 33.83 9.07 -4.07
CA ASN A 207 34.51 7.78 -3.98
C ASN A 207 33.56 6.64 -3.62
N ILE A 208 32.51 6.87 -2.80
CA ILE A 208 31.48 5.88 -2.49
C ILE A 208 30.67 5.58 -3.75
N PHE A 209 30.14 6.59 -4.47
CA PHE A 209 29.34 6.37 -5.67
C PHE A 209 30.15 5.76 -6.81
N ASP A 210 31.43 6.15 -6.99
CA ASP A 210 32.35 5.54 -7.96
C ASP A 210 32.58 4.05 -7.65
N LYS A 211 32.75 3.67 -6.38
CA LYS A 211 32.85 2.27 -5.93
C LYS A 211 31.64 1.44 -6.38
N TRP A 212 30.44 2.02 -6.33
CA TRP A 212 29.19 1.39 -6.74
C TRP A 212 28.86 1.59 -8.23
N ASN A 213 29.78 2.17 -9.02
CA ASN A 213 29.64 2.45 -10.45
C ASN A 213 28.38 3.29 -10.78
N LEU A 214 28.14 4.33 -9.98
CA LEU A 214 27.02 5.26 -10.12
C LEU A 214 27.52 6.65 -10.51
N ASP A 215 26.71 7.37 -11.30
CA ASP A 215 26.99 8.77 -11.61
C ASP A 215 26.92 9.64 -10.34
N PHE A 216 27.87 10.57 -10.24
CA PHE A 216 27.95 11.56 -9.18
C PHE A 216 28.32 12.93 -9.79
N ALA A 217 27.53 13.96 -9.49
CA ALA A 217 27.82 15.31 -9.97
C ALA A 217 27.45 16.38 -8.94
N VAL A 218 28.35 17.33 -8.72
CA VAL A 218 28.06 18.58 -8.00
C VAL A 218 27.33 19.51 -8.96
N ILE A 219 26.02 19.57 -8.90
CA ILE A 219 25.17 20.31 -9.83
C ILE A 219 24.85 21.73 -9.37
N GLY A 220 25.05 22.04 -8.09
CA GLY A 220 24.67 23.34 -7.57
C GLY A 220 25.07 23.56 -6.11
N LYS A 221 24.41 24.52 -5.49
CA LYS A 221 24.62 24.90 -4.10
C LYS A 221 23.36 25.52 -3.47
N THR A 222 23.28 25.48 -2.16
CA THR A 222 22.25 26.20 -1.39
C THR A 222 22.55 27.70 -1.33
N THR A 223 21.51 28.54 -1.38
CA THR A 223 21.63 30.00 -1.37
C THR A 223 20.68 30.64 -0.36
N LYS A 224 20.90 31.92 -0.07
CA LYS A 224 19.98 32.72 0.76
C LYS A 224 18.81 33.35 -0.01
N SER A 225 18.79 33.17 -1.33
CA SER A 225 17.86 33.89 -2.23
C SER A 225 16.39 33.49 -2.04
N LYS A 226 16.12 32.30 -1.46
CA LYS A 226 14.78 31.68 -1.39
C LYS A 226 14.16 31.48 -2.78
N LYS A 227 14.99 31.24 -3.78
CA LYS A 227 14.60 31.02 -5.16
C LYS A 227 15.22 29.76 -5.70
N ILE A 228 14.64 29.20 -6.71
CA ILE A 228 15.27 28.24 -7.60
C ILE A 228 15.87 29.01 -8.75
N GLU A 229 17.20 28.96 -8.86
CA GLU A 229 17.99 29.67 -9.84
C GLU A 229 18.65 28.64 -10.75
N LEU A 230 18.21 28.58 -12.00
CA LEU A 230 18.70 27.60 -12.99
C LEU A 230 19.59 28.29 -14.04
N TYR A 231 20.74 27.69 -14.30
CA TYR A 231 21.68 28.13 -15.32
C TYR A 231 21.85 27.02 -16.35
N PHE A 232 21.89 27.42 -17.62
CA PHE A 232 22.17 26.55 -18.76
C PHE A 232 22.90 27.35 -19.84
N ASP A 233 24.00 26.79 -20.40
CA ASP A 233 24.87 27.44 -21.37
C ASP A 233 25.36 28.85 -20.96
N ASN A 234 25.67 29.00 -19.67
CA ASN A 234 26.06 30.23 -18.99
C ASN A 234 24.98 31.32 -18.91
N GLU A 235 23.72 31.00 -19.23
CA GLU A 235 22.58 31.90 -19.10
C GLU A 235 21.70 31.48 -17.94
N GLN A 236 21.08 32.45 -17.25
CA GLN A 236 20.07 32.18 -16.26
C GLN A 236 18.74 31.91 -16.94
N VAL A 237 18.31 30.62 -16.99
CA VAL A 237 17.10 30.18 -17.68
C VAL A 237 15.86 30.15 -16.77
N ALA A 238 16.05 30.21 -15.44
CA ALA A 238 14.96 30.39 -14.49
C ALA A 238 15.41 31.08 -13.20
N ASN A 239 14.50 31.86 -12.62
CA ASN A 239 14.70 32.54 -11.33
C ASN A 239 13.35 32.69 -10.65
N ILE A 240 12.89 31.63 -9.93
CA ILE A 240 11.53 31.49 -9.43
C ILE A 240 11.56 31.43 -7.90
N PRO A 241 10.78 32.27 -7.19
CA PRO A 241 10.63 32.15 -5.74
C PRO A 241 10.07 30.79 -5.35
N VAL A 242 10.68 30.12 -4.36
CA VAL A 242 10.27 28.78 -3.91
C VAL A 242 8.82 28.76 -3.43
N ASN A 243 8.39 29.78 -2.69
CA ASN A 243 7.02 29.89 -2.18
C ASN A 243 5.96 29.99 -3.29
N THR A 244 6.30 30.53 -4.46
CA THR A 244 5.39 30.58 -5.61
C THR A 244 4.99 29.19 -6.08
N LEU A 245 5.90 28.23 -5.98
CA LEU A 245 5.71 26.85 -6.42
C LEU A 245 5.13 25.94 -5.34
N VAL A 246 5.20 26.33 -4.08
CA VAL A 246 4.73 25.53 -2.93
C VAL A 246 3.48 26.13 -2.30
N GLU A 247 3.58 27.35 -1.76
CA GLU A 247 2.53 27.97 -0.95
C GLU A 247 1.41 28.60 -1.81
N ASN A 248 1.76 29.11 -3.00
CA ASN A 248 0.82 29.78 -3.91
C ASN A 248 0.17 28.81 -4.91
N SER A 249 0.36 27.52 -4.76
CA SER A 249 -0.37 26.52 -5.56
C SER A 249 -1.87 26.61 -5.31
N PRO A 250 -2.72 26.48 -6.34
CA PRO A 250 -4.16 26.55 -6.16
C PRO A 250 -4.69 25.50 -5.19
N MET A 251 -5.38 25.92 -4.15
CA MET A 251 -6.11 25.01 -3.26
C MET A 251 -7.57 24.96 -3.72
N TYR A 252 -7.98 23.80 -4.22
CA TYR A 252 -9.35 23.60 -4.70
C TYR A 252 -10.27 23.21 -3.56
N ASN A 253 -11.37 23.94 -3.38
CA ASN A 253 -12.49 23.54 -2.52
C ASN A 253 -13.58 22.93 -3.41
N ARG A 254 -13.49 21.64 -3.67
CA ARG A 254 -14.40 20.94 -4.58
C ARG A 254 -15.71 20.61 -3.86
N LYS A 255 -16.82 20.78 -4.58
CA LYS A 255 -18.14 20.35 -4.11
C LYS A 255 -18.21 18.83 -4.04
N TRP A 256 -18.97 18.32 -3.09
CA TRP A 256 -19.18 16.89 -2.93
C TRP A 256 -20.58 16.56 -2.42
N LYS A 257 -21.05 15.37 -2.70
CA LYS A 257 -22.34 14.85 -2.26
C LYS A 257 -22.14 13.74 -1.23
N LYS A 258 -22.87 13.81 -0.13
CA LYS A 258 -22.89 12.77 0.87
C LYS A 258 -23.54 11.51 0.33
N ALA A 259 -22.91 10.36 0.52
CA ALA A 259 -23.46 9.06 0.17
C ALA A 259 -24.67 8.71 1.08
N LYS A 260 -25.64 8.02 0.51
CA LYS A 260 -26.80 7.53 1.28
C LYS A 260 -26.57 6.08 1.66
N LEU A 261 -26.71 5.75 2.95
CA LEU A 261 -26.67 4.37 3.39
C LEU A 261 -27.80 3.58 2.69
N PRO A 262 -27.46 2.52 1.94
CA PRO A 262 -28.46 1.70 1.27
C PRO A 262 -29.40 1.03 2.30
N LYS A 263 -30.61 0.71 1.86
CA LYS A 263 -31.55 -0.08 2.68
C LYS A 263 -31.14 -1.54 2.64
N LYS A 264 -31.29 -2.23 3.80
CA LYS A 264 -31.10 -3.69 3.88
C LYS A 264 -32.01 -4.42 2.88
N ASN A 265 -31.46 -5.41 2.20
CA ASN A 265 -32.22 -6.28 1.34
C ASN A 265 -33.14 -7.19 2.16
N LYS A 266 -34.28 -7.50 1.58
CA LYS A 266 -35.19 -8.51 2.13
C LYS A 266 -35.02 -9.81 1.33
N PHE A 267 -34.06 -10.61 1.72
CA PHE A 267 -33.88 -11.93 1.11
C PHE A 267 -35.10 -12.81 1.43
N LYS A 268 -35.63 -13.46 0.40
CA LYS A 268 -36.70 -14.42 0.63
C LYS A 268 -36.14 -15.68 1.28
N LYS A 269 -36.76 -16.15 2.32
CA LYS A 269 -36.34 -17.40 3.00
C LYS A 269 -36.28 -18.59 2.02
N GLU A 270 -37.12 -18.58 0.99
CA GLU A 270 -37.17 -19.61 -0.05
C GLU A 270 -35.87 -19.65 -0.88
N ASP A 271 -35.25 -18.48 -1.14
CA ASP A 271 -34.02 -18.37 -1.94
C ASP A 271 -32.82 -19.02 -1.24
N ILE A 272 -32.86 -19.09 0.08
CA ILE A 272 -31.78 -19.60 0.94
C ILE A 272 -32.06 -21.04 1.41
N LYS A 273 -33.33 -21.42 1.63
CA LYS A 273 -33.74 -22.65 2.31
C LYS A 273 -33.28 -23.94 1.61
N ASN A 274 -33.11 -23.92 0.30
CA ASN A 274 -32.75 -25.10 -0.49
C ASN A 274 -31.26 -25.19 -0.81
N LEU A 275 -30.45 -24.24 -0.34
CA LEU A 275 -29.01 -24.21 -0.57
C LEU A 275 -28.30 -25.19 0.37
N LYS A 276 -27.45 -26.04 -0.21
CA LYS A 276 -26.56 -26.90 0.59
C LYS A 276 -25.28 -26.14 0.92
N ILE A 277 -24.95 -26.04 2.18
CA ILE A 277 -23.77 -25.32 2.68
C ILE A 277 -22.50 -25.71 1.91
N ILE A 278 -22.29 -27.02 1.66
CA ILE A 278 -21.10 -27.52 0.98
C ILE A 278 -21.00 -27.03 -0.48
N ASP A 279 -22.13 -26.93 -1.19
CA ASP A 279 -22.15 -26.47 -2.57
C ASP A 279 -21.90 -24.96 -2.66
N VAL A 280 -22.43 -24.20 -1.72
CA VAL A 280 -22.15 -22.77 -1.55
C VAL A 280 -20.68 -22.56 -1.21
N LEU A 281 -20.15 -23.30 -0.24
CA LEU A 281 -18.74 -23.22 0.17
C LEU A 281 -17.78 -23.47 -0.98
N LYS A 282 -18.02 -24.52 -1.80
CA LYS A 282 -17.22 -24.79 -2.99
C LYS A 282 -17.19 -23.61 -3.96
N LYS A 283 -18.33 -22.96 -4.21
CA LYS A 283 -18.42 -21.77 -5.07
C LYS A 283 -17.70 -20.56 -4.48
N VAL A 284 -17.80 -20.37 -3.14
CA VAL A 284 -17.13 -19.28 -2.43
C VAL A 284 -15.59 -19.48 -2.46
N LEU A 285 -15.12 -20.68 -2.15
CA LEU A 285 -13.68 -20.98 -2.18
C LEU A 285 -13.08 -20.91 -3.59
N ALA A 286 -13.87 -21.21 -4.65
CA ALA A 286 -13.46 -21.08 -6.03
C ALA A 286 -13.49 -19.64 -6.58
N ASN A 287 -14.03 -18.68 -5.79
CA ASN A 287 -14.11 -17.29 -6.23
C ASN A 287 -12.70 -16.68 -6.36
N PRO A 288 -12.40 -15.91 -7.43
CA PRO A 288 -11.10 -15.27 -7.63
C PRO A 288 -10.60 -14.42 -6.46
N ASN A 289 -11.51 -13.85 -5.67
CA ASN A 289 -11.14 -13.03 -4.50
C ASN A 289 -10.84 -13.86 -3.23
N VAL A 290 -11.16 -15.16 -3.22
CA VAL A 290 -10.95 -16.07 -2.08
C VAL A 290 -9.94 -17.16 -2.36
N CYS A 291 -9.91 -17.71 -3.58
CA CYS A 291 -9.02 -18.81 -3.96
C CYS A 291 -7.55 -18.46 -3.69
N SER A 292 -6.71 -19.50 -3.57
CA SER A 292 -5.28 -19.33 -3.34
C SER A 292 -4.64 -18.37 -4.34
N LYS A 293 -3.77 -17.50 -3.84
CA LYS A 293 -2.92 -16.59 -4.62
C LYS A 293 -1.48 -17.09 -4.70
N GLU A 294 -1.26 -18.37 -4.39
CA GLU A 294 0.07 -18.99 -4.32
C GLU A 294 0.88 -18.78 -5.59
N TRP A 295 0.26 -18.92 -6.77
CA TRP A 295 0.91 -18.64 -8.04
C TRP A 295 1.51 -17.22 -8.12
N ILE A 296 0.88 -16.21 -7.47
CA ILE A 296 1.35 -14.84 -7.46
C ILE A 296 2.56 -14.71 -6.54
N TRP A 297 2.41 -15.07 -5.27
CA TRP A 297 3.47 -14.82 -4.29
C TRP A 297 4.66 -15.78 -4.41
N GLN A 298 4.53 -16.93 -5.10
CA GLN A 298 5.65 -17.79 -5.46
C GLN A 298 6.63 -17.13 -6.45
N GLN A 299 6.21 -16.08 -7.17
CA GLN A 299 7.09 -15.32 -8.07
C GLN A 299 7.97 -14.33 -7.30
N TYR A 300 7.67 -14.08 -6.04
CA TYR A 300 8.35 -13.12 -5.19
C TYR A 300 9.28 -13.84 -4.23
N ASP A 301 10.52 -13.34 -4.12
CA ASP A 301 11.40 -13.84 -3.06
C ASP A 301 10.95 -13.25 -1.72
N HIS A 302 10.40 -14.11 -0.88
CA HIS A 302 10.00 -13.77 0.49
C HIS A 302 10.99 -14.29 1.53
N THR A 303 12.06 -14.96 1.10
CA THR A 303 13.07 -15.58 1.98
C THR A 303 14.40 -14.84 1.99
N VAL A 304 14.65 -13.96 1.03
CA VAL A 304 15.86 -13.13 0.98
C VAL A 304 16.05 -12.37 2.31
N MET A 305 17.29 -12.11 2.69
CA MET A 305 17.73 -11.60 4.01
C MET A 305 17.60 -12.61 5.18
N GLY A 306 16.83 -13.71 5.04
CA GLY A 306 16.71 -14.76 6.04
C GLY A 306 15.92 -14.39 7.31
N ASP A 307 15.14 -13.32 7.27
CA ASP A 307 14.40 -12.80 8.44
C ASP A 307 12.88 -12.99 8.37
N THR A 308 12.34 -13.50 7.27
CA THR A 308 10.91 -13.80 7.15
C THR A 308 10.55 -15.05 7.96
N ILE A 309 9.64 -14.89 8.92
CA ILE A 309 9.15 -15.98 9.79
C ILE A 309 7.70 -16.37 9.52
N GLN A 310 6.91 -15.48 8.91
CA GLN A 310 5.60 -15.79 8.35
C GLN A 310 5.62 -15.47 6.85
N LYS A 311 5.53 -16.52 6.01
CA LYS A 311 5.43 -16.41 4.56
C LYS A 311 4.10 -15.82 4.10
N PRO A 312 3.99 -15.36 2.84
CA PRO A 312 2.69 -14.96 2.27
C PRO A 312 1.64 -16.07 2.35
N GLY A 313 0.36 -15.69 2.49
CA GLY A 313 -0.77 -16.60 2.57
C GLY A 313 -1.49 -16.59 3.92
N GLY A 314 -0.86 -16.06 4.98
CA GLY A 314 -1.51 -15.80 6.28
C GLY A 314 -2.11 -14.40 6.37
N ASP A 315 -2.59 -14.04 7.57
CA ASP A 315 -3.24 -12.74 7.84
C ASP A 315 -2.27 -11.56 7.71
N SER A 316 -1.01 -11.76 8.12
CA SER A 316 0.07 -10.78 7.99
C SER A 316 1.37 -11.47 7.62
N GLY A 317 2.21 -10.80 6.85
CA GLY A 317 3.62 -11.20 6.73
C GLY A 317 4.39 -10.75 7.96
N VAL A 318 5.39 -11.55 8.39
CA VAL A 318 6.17 -11.24 9.59
C VAL A 318 7.67 -11.43 9.32
N VAL A 319 8.44 -10.38 9.63
CA VAL A 319 9.90 -10.40 9.58
C VAL A 319 10.47 -10.13 10.96
N ARG A 320 11.45 -10.92 11.39
CA ARG A 320 12.16 -10.66 12.65
C ARG A 320 13.08 -9.44 12.51
N VAL A 321 13.29 -8.74 13.60
CA VAL A 321 14.31 -7.69 13.69
C VAL A 321 15.64 -8.35 14.07
N HIS A 322 16.52 -8.48 13.09
CA HIS A 322 17.79 -9.18 13.25
C HIS A 322 18.55 -8.78 14.52
N GLY A 323 19.11 -9.76 15.24
CA GLY A 323 19.82 -9.53 16.51
C GLY A 323 18.93 -9.20 17.73
N THR A 324 17.61 -9.36 17.61
CA THR A 324 16.64 -9.15 18.71
C THR A 324 15.60 -10.27 18.75
N ASN A 325 14.78 -10.33 19.81
CA ASN A 325 13.60 -11.20 19.87
C ASN A 325 12.36 -10.56 19.25
N LYS A 326 12.46 -9.35 18.66
CA LYS A 326 11.33 -8.64 18.11
C LYS A 326 11.07 -9.04 16.66
N ALA A 327 9.82 -8.88 16.24
CA ALA A 327 9.45 -8.96 14.82
C ALA A 327 8.48 -7.82 14.45
N ILE A 328 8.45 -7.52 13.16
CA ILE A 328 7.50 -6.58 12.56
C ILE A 328 6.52 -7.40 11.74
N ALA A 329 5.23 -7.25 12.03
CA ALA A 329 4.15 -7.74 11.20
C ALA A 329 3.64 -6.64 10.29
N ALA A 330 3.23 -7.01 9.07
CA ALA A 330 2.64 -6.08 8.13
C ALA A 330 1.51 -6.72 7.33
N SER A 331 0.45 -5.95 7.11
CA SER A 331 -0.70 -6.32 6.26
C SER A 331 -0.98 -5.24 5.22
N VAL A 332 -1.67 -5.60 4.14
CA VAL A 332 -2.25 -4.64 3.17
C VAL A 332 -3.68 -5.06 2.90
N ASP A 333 -4.60 -4.12 3.09
CA ASP A 333 -6.03 -4.39 3.05
C ASP A 333 -6.77 -3.32 2.26
N SER A 334 -7.82 -3.73 1.54
CA SER A 334 -8.79 -2.84 0.91
C SER A 334 -10.15 -3.52 0.79
N SER A 335 -11.20 -2.74 0.95
CA SER A 335 -12.60 -3.20 0.91
C SER A 335 -13.42 -2.37 -0.07
N ALA A 336 -13.02 -2.37 -1.35
CA ALA A 336 -13.62 -1.54 -2.40
C ALA A 336 -15.15 -1.70 -2.51
N VAL A 337 -15.65 -2.92 -2.29
CA VAL A 337 -17.09 -3.22 -2.32
C VAL A 337 -17.84 -2.51 -1.19
N TYR A 338 -17.29 -2.54 0.00
CA TYR A 338 -17.90 -1.90 1.17
C TYR A 338 -17.79 -0.37 1.09
N CYS A 339 -16.65 0.14 0.60
CA CYS A 339 -16.48 1.58 0.35
C CYS A 339 -17.45 2.09 -0.72
N TRP A 340 -17.69 1.31 -1.77
CA TRP A 340 -18.68 1.64 -2.81
C TRP A 340 -20.11 1.63 -2.25
N ALA A 341 -20.45 0.64 -1.41
CA ALA A 341 -21.79 0.55 -0.82
C ALA A 341 -22.07 1.68 0.17
N HIS A 342 -21.11 2.03 1.03
CA HIS A 342 -21.20 3.18 1.93
C HIS A 342 -19.78 3.63 2.36
N PRO A 343 -19.27 4.73 1.80
CA PRO A 343 -17.87 5.12 1.94
C PRO A 343 -17.40 5.32 3.38
N LEU A 344 -18.20 5.96 4.22
CA LEU A 344 -17.87 6.19 5.63
C LEU A 344 -17.68 4.86 6.39
N THR A 345 -18.60 3.91 6.19
CA THR A 345 -18.52 2.59 6.85
C THR A 345 -17.37 1.76 6.27
N GLY A 346 -17.21 1.74 4.94
CA GLY A 346 -16.13 1.02 4.27
C GLY A 346 -14.76 1.56 4.66
N GLY A 347 -14.61 2.88 4.82
CA GLY A 347 -13.38 3.49 5.32
C GLY A 347 -13.01 3.03 6.74
N LYS A 348 -13.99 2.85 7.63
CA LYS A 348 -13.76 2.27 8.96
C LYS A 348 -13.36 0.80 8.86
N GLN A 349 -14.05 0.03 8.03
CA GLN A 349 -13.84 -1.40 7.89
C GLN A 349 -12.45 -1.74 7.39
N VAL A 350 -11.91 -1.01 6.42
CA VAL A 350 -10.57 -1.30 5.88
C VAL A 350 -9.47 -1.09 6.92
N VAL A 351 -9.61 -0.12 7.82
CA VAL A 351 -8.67 0.07 8.95
C VAL A 351 -8.81 -1.07 9.96
N CYS A 352 -10.06 -1.47 10.27
CA CYS A 352 -10.32 -2.58 11.19
C CYS A 352 -9.86 -3.94 10.63
N GLU A 353 -9.94 -4.15 9.32
CA GLU A 353 -9.40 -5.34 8.65
C GLU A 353 -7.89 -5.45 8.90
N SER A 354 -7.14 -4.38 8.60
CA SER A 354 -5.70 -4.33 8.85
C SER A 354 -5.37 -4.53 10.34
N PHE A 355 -6.15 -3.93 11.23
CA PHE A 355 -6.00 -4.11 12.67
C PHE A 355 -6.19 -5.58 13.09
N ARG A 356 -7.22 -6.27 12.58
CA ARG A 356 -7.47 -7.69 12.87
C ARG A 356 -6.36 -8.59 12.33
N ASN A 357 -5.91 -8.36 11.11
CA ASN A 357 -4.87 -9.15 10.46
C ASN A 357 -3.54 -9.11 11.24
N LEU A 358 -3.17 -7.94 11.77
CA LEU A 358 -1.98 -7.82 12.61
C LEU A 358 -2.14 -8.57 13.94
N ILE A 359 -3.30 -8.46 14.56
CA ILE A 359 -3.59 -9.11 15.85
C ILE A 359 -3.60 -10.63 15.70
N SER A 360 -4.12 -11.16 14.60
CA SER A 360 -4.21 -12.61 14.34
C SER A 360 -2.86 -13.32 14.35
N VAL A 361 -1.75 -12.60 14.13
CA VAL A 361 -0.38 -13.13 14.25
C VAL A 361 0.30 -12.77 15.59
N GLY A 362 -0.41 -12.15 16.52
CA GLY A 362 0.11 -11.72 17.83
C GLY A 362 0.84 -10.38 17.80
N ALA A 363 0.68 -9.59 16.75
CA ALA A 363 1.30 -8.28 16.66
C ALA A 363 0.40 -7.19 17.26
N LYS A 364 0.99 -6.32 18.08
CA LYS A 364 0.33 -5.08 18.51
C LYS A 364 0.35 -4.07 17.35
N PRO A 365 -0.82 -3.63 16.83
CA PRO A 365 -0.89 -2.60 15.82
C PRO A 365 -0.23 -1.29 16.28
N VAL A 366 0.56 -0.65 15.41
CA VAL A 366 1.37 0.54 15.75
C VAL A 366 1.00 1.72 14.88
N ALA A 367 0.97 1.57 13.56
CA ALA A 367 0.68 2.63 12.61
C ALA A 367 0.21 2.08 11.26
N ILE A 368 -0.47 2.96 10.49
CA ILE A 368 -0.87 2.67 9.12
C ILE A 368 -0.31 3.69 8.13
N THR A 369 -0.10 3.25 6.91
CA THR A 369 -0.02 4.08 5.72
C THR A 369 -1.26 3.84 4.85
N ASN A 370 -1.59 4.77 3.95
CA ASN A 370 -2.68 4.55 3.00
C ASN A 370 -2.30 4.95 1.58
N CYS A 371 -2.91 4.28 0.61
CA CYS A 371 -2.93 4.71 -0.79
C CYS A 371 -4.40 4.83 -1.22
N LEU A 372 -4.85 6.05 -1.44
CA LEU A 372 -6.25 6.39 -1.66
C LEU A 372 -6.53 6.50 -3.16
N ASN A 373 -7.15 5.46 -3.76
CA ASN A 373 -7.43 5.39 -5.18
C ASN A 373 -8.92 5.67 -5.45
N PHE A 374 -9.23 6.76 -6.15
CA PHE A 374 -10.59 7.23 -6.43
C PHE A 374 -10.74 7.72 -7.87
N GLY A 375 -11.97 7.82 -8.34
CA GLY A 375 -12.32 8.42 -9.63
C GLY A 375 -12.00 9.92 -9.68
N SER A 376 -12.50 10.62 -10.71
CA SER A 376 -12.27 12.06 -10.85
C SER A 376 -12.87 12.86 -9.69
N PRO A 377 -12.08 13.72 -9.03
CA PRO A 377 -12.57 14.58 -7.94
C PRO A 377 -13.45 15.75 -8.46
N GLU A 378 -13.61 15.90 -9.77
CA GLU A 378 -14.50 16.88 -10.40
C GLU A 378 -15.95 16.40 -10.39
N ASN A 379 -16.17 15.09 -10.27
CA ASN A 379 -17.48 14.51 -10.04
C ASN A 379 -17.82 14.60 -8.54
N GLU A 380 -18.94 15.26 -8.21
CA GLU A 380 -19.37 15.49 -6.82
C GLU A 380 -19.65 14.19 -6.04
N GLU A 381 -20.01 13.11 -6.72
CA GLU A 381 -20.25 11.80 -6.10
C GLU A 381 -18.92 11.12 -5.76
N ASN A 382 -17.97 11.04 -6.71
CA ASN A 382 -16.63 10.52 -6.46
C ASN A 382 -15.90 11.30 -5.37
N MET A 383 -16.06 12.64 -5.36
CA MET A 383 -15.49 13.48 -4.31
C MET A 383 -16.15 13.20 -2.95
N GLY A 384 -17.44 12.90 -2.93
CA GLY A 384 -18.17 12.47 -1.73
C GLY A 384 -17.66 11.13 -1.19
N GLU A 385 -17.44 10.16 -2.08
CA GLU A 385 -16.84 8.86 -1.73
C GLU A 385 -15.46 9.04 -1.08
N PHE A 386 -14.62 9.90 -1.65
CA PHE A 386 -13.31 10.22 -1.09
C PHE A 386 -13.41 10.83 0.31
N VAL A 387 -14.22 11.90 0.46
CA VAL A 387 -14.37 12.62 1.73
C VAL A 387 -14.86 11.68 2.82
N GLU A 388 -15.91 10.90 2.56
CA GLU A 388 -16.48 10.00 3.57
C GLU A 388 -15.58 8.80 3.88
N CYS A 389 -14.84 8.25 2.89
CA CYS A 389 -13.81 7.24 3.16
C CYS A 389 -12.71 7.79 4.08
N VAL A 390 -12.19 8.99 3.80
CA VAL A 390 -11.17 9.63 4.64
C VAL A 390 -11.69 9.89 6.06
N GLN A 391 -12.93 10.33 6.20
CA GLN A 391 -13.57 10.49 7.52
C GLN A 391 -13.67 9.15 8.25
N GLY A 392 -14.12 8.09 7.58
CA GLY A 392 -14.21 6.77 8.17
C GLY A 392 -12.86 6.20 8.61
N ILE A 393 -11.82 6.36 7.77
CA ILE A 393 -10.44 5.98 8.10
C ILE A 393 -9.96 6.75 9.33
N GLY A 394 -10.19 8.07 9.38
CA GLY A 394 -9.81 8.92 10.51
C GLY A 394 -10.46 8.49 11.82
N GLU A 395 -11.80 8.28 11.82
CA GLU A 395 -12.54 7.84 13.00
C GLU A 395 -12.05 6.48 13.53
N ALA A 396 -11.79 5.52 12.65
CA ALA A 396 -11.28 4.21 13.06
C ALA A 396 -9.83 4.29 13.57
N ALA A 397 -8.96 5.02 12.86
CA ALA A 397 -7.56 5.21 13.24
C ALA A 397 -7.42 5.86 14.62
N GLU A 398 -8.22 6.91 14.89
CA GLU A 398 -8.24 7.60 16.18
C GLU A 398 -8.73 6.69 17.31
N TYR A 399 -9.88 6.02 17.09
CA TYR A 399 -10.48 5.14 18.10
C TYR A 399 -9.58 3.96 18.48
N LEU A 400 -8.99 3.31 17.47
CA LEU A 400 -8.10 2.16 17.64
C LEU A 400 -6.68 2.56 18.08
N LYS A 401 -6.35 3.86 18.11
CA LYS A 401 -4.99 4.38 18.33
C LYS A 401 -3.99 3.80 17.32
N PHE A 402 -4.40 3.77 16.08
CA PHE A 402 -3.69 3.20 14.95
C PHE A 402 -3.43 4.30 13.92
N PRO A 403 -2.50 5.25 14.20
CA PRO A 403 -2.36 6.51 13.48
C PRO A 403 -1.89 6.33 12.04
N VAL A 404 -2.40 7.20 11.15
CA VAL A 404 -1.89 7.34 9.79
C VAL A 404 -0.59 8.15 9.82
N VAL A 405 0.52 7.53 9.44
CA VAL A 405 1.86 8.17 9.47
C VAL A 405 2.39 8.54 8.09
N SER A 406 1.80 7.99 7.04
CA SER A 406 2.18 8.20 5.65
C SER A 406 1.00 7.91 4.73
N GLY A 407 1.07 8.33 3.49
CA GLY A 407 0.08 8.00 2.48
C GLY A 407 0.18 8.85 1.23
N ASN A 408 -0.59 8.47 0.21
CA ASN A 408 -0.79 9.24 -1.00
C ASN A 408 -2.23 9.15 -1.49
N VAL A 409 -2.60 10.08 -2.37
CA VAL A 409 -3.89 10.11 -3.07
C VAL A 409 -3.65 9.95 -4.57
N SER A 410 -4.42 9.05 -5.18
CA SER A 410 -4.48 8.84 -6.63
C SER A 410 -5.90 9.10 -7.11
N PHE A 411 -6.12 10.19 -7.79
CA PHE A 411 -7.38 10.55 -8.42
C PHE A 411 -7.40 10.20 -9.92
N TYR A 412 -8.53 10.43 -10.57
CA TYR A 412 -8.76 10.19 -12.00
C TYR A 412 -8.60 8.71 -12.41
N ASN A 413 -8.75 7.78 -11.46
CA ASN A 413 -8.78 6.35 -11.75
C ASN A 413 -10.11 6.00 -12.42
N GLN A 414 -10.17 6.20 -13.73
CA GLN A 414 -11.38 5.99 -14.53
C GLN A 414 -11.03 5.66 -15.97
N THR A 415 -11.94 4.96 -16.63
CA THR A 415 -11.88 4.70 -18.07
C THR A 415 -13.07 5.36 -18.71
N LYS A 416 -12.82 6.38 -19.55
CA LYS A 416 -13.87 7.29 -20.04
C LYS A 416 -14.58 7.96 -18.85
N ASP A 417 -15.90 7.78 -18.75
CA ASP A 417 -16.71 8.37 -17.67
C ASP A 417 -16.97 7.42 -16.49
N GLU A 418 -16.46 6.19 -16.55
CA GLU A 418 -16.64 5.20 -15.49
C GLU A 418 -15.42 5.16 -14.56
N GLY A 419 -15.62 5.60 -13.31
CA GLY A 419 -14.62 5.50 -12.24
C GLY A 419 -14.49 4.06 -11.73
N ILE A 420 -13.32 3.75 -11.16
CA ILE A 420 -13.17 2.55 -10.33
C ILE A 420 -14.04 2.67 -9.08
N LYS A 421 -14.32 1.54 -8.42
CA LYS A 421 -14.87 1.61 -7.06
C LYS A 421 -13.88 2.32 -6.12
N PRO A 422 -14.37 3.05 -5.11
CA PRO A 422 -13.51 3.65 -4.08
C PRO A 422 -12.58 2.60 -3.48
N THR A 423 -11.28 2.76 -3.66
CA THR A 423 -10.30 1.74 -3.27
C THR A 423 -9.20 2.35 -2.39
N PRO A 424 -9.52 2.73 -1.13
CA PRO A 424 -8.49 3.00 -0.16
C PRO A 424 -7.77 1.71 0.19
N SER A 425 -6.46 1.65 -0.01
CA SER A 425 -5.60 0.56 0.43
C SER A 425 -4.87 0.99 1.70
N ILE A 426 -5.00 0.22 2.76
CA ILE A 426 -4.36 0.45 4.06
C ILE A 426 -3.21 -0.52 4.23
N GLY A 427 -2.02 0.00 4.49
CA GLY A 427 -0.87 -0.79 4.89
C GLY A 427 -0.66 -0.68 6.39
N GLY A 428 -0.89 -1.76 7.13
CA GLY A 428 -0.75 -1.80 8.58
C GLY A 428 0.61 -2.34 9.02
N VAL A 429 1.13 -1.78 10.11
CA VAL A 429 2.36 -2.23 10.75
C VAL A 429 2.09 -2.54 12.22
N GLY A 430 2.53 -3.71 12.66
CA GLY A 430 2.44 -4.16 14.05
C GLY A 430 3.78 -4.62 14.59
N LEU A 431 3.93 -4.55 15.91
CA LEU A 431 5.11 -4.98 16.64
C LEU A 431 4.83 -6.25 17.43
N ILE A 432 5.63 -7.28 17.23
CA ILE A 432 5.72 -8.47 18.06
C ILE A 432 6.93 -8.31 18.96
N LYS A 433 6.73 -8.34 20.28
CA LYS A 433 7.82 -8.14 21.28
C LYS A 433 8.74 -9.35 21.38
N ASP A 434 8.15 -10.54 21.20
CA ASP A 434 8.85 -11.82 21.22
C ASP A 434 8.26 -12.71 20.11
N TYR A 435 9.01 -12.86 19.02
CA TYR A 435 8.54 -13.60 17.85
C TYR A 435 8.33 -15.11 18.12
N GLN A 436 8.86 -15.65 19.19
CA GLN A 436 8.60 -17.04 19.59
C GLN A 436 7.15 -17.25 20.05
N LYS A 437 6.44 -16.17 20.40
CA LYS A 437 5.01 -16.17 20.74
C LYS A 437 4.09 -15.90 19.56
N MET A 438 4.65 -15.70 18.36
CA MET A 438 3.87 -15.54 17.14
C MET A 438 3.03 -16.80 16.88
N ILE A 439 1.82 -16.61 16.43
CA ILE A 439 0.93 -17.69 15.99
C ILE A 439 0.58 -17.52 14.51
N THR A 440 0.09 -18.58 13.91
CA THR A 440 -0.33 -18.64 12.50
C THR A 440 -1.76 -19.16 12.40
N MET A 441 -2.38 -19.05 11.22
CA MET A 441 -3.79 -19.41 11.06
C MET A 441 -4.05 -20.91 10.97
N ASP A 442 -3.05 -21.74 10.63
CA ASP A 442 -3.21 -23.16 10.41
C ASP A 442 -3.54 -23.92 11.71
N PHE A 443 -4.52 -24.83 11.70
CA PHE A 443 -4.83 -25.69 12.83
C PHE A 443 -3.64 -26.62 13.15
N LYS A 444 -3.25 -26.69 14.43
CA LYS A 444 -2.01 -27.33 14.87
C LYS A 444 -2.17 -28.80 15.23
N GLU A 445 -3.17 -29.13 16.04
CA GLU A 445 -3.27 -30.47 16.65
C GLU A 445 -4.65 -31.06 16.51
N ASN A 446 -4.71 -32.41 16.41
CA ASN A 446 -5.98 -33.14 16.44
C ASN A 446 -6.55 -33.16 17.87
N GLY A 447 -7.85 -32.92 18.01
CA GLY A 447 -8.52 -32.92 19.30
C GLY A 447 -8.64 -31.54 19.94
N ASN A 448 -7.94 -30.54 19.42
CA ASN A 448 -8.10 -29.15 19.86
C ASN A 448 -9.49 -28.59 19.51
N ILE A 449 -9.88 -27.54 20.19
CA ILE A 449 -11.20 -26.89 20.07
C ILE A 449 -11.03 -25.57 19.30
N ALA A 450 -11.86 -25.39 18.27
CA ALA A 450 -11.99 -24.12 17.58
C ALA A 450 -13.14 -23.30 18.17
N LEU A 451 -12.88 -22.05 18.51
CA LEU A 451 -13.86 -21.11 19.06
C LEU A 451 -13.96 -19.85 18.18
N VAL A 452 -15.13 -19.23 18.16
CA VAL A 452 -15.36 -17.94 17.51
C VAL A 452 -15.40 -16.84 18.59
N ILE A 453 -14.51 -15.85 18.46
CA ILE A 453 -14.57 -14.60 19.23
C ILE A 453 -15.38 -13.59 18.42
N GLY A 454 -16.27 -12.86 19.07
CA GLY A 454 -17.15 -11.87 18.47
C GLY A 454 -18.54 -12.39 18.15
N LYS A 455 -19.45 -11.46 17.82
CA LYS A 455 -20.87 -11.74 17.60
C LYS A 455 -21.15 -11.96 16.11
N THR A 456 -21.95 -12.99 15.79
CA THR A 456 -22.51 -13.20 14.46
C THR A 456 -23.94 -12.72 14.43
N GLU A 457 -24.24 -11.72 13.63
CA GLU A 457 -25.57 -11.11 13.47
C GLU A 457 -26.28 -11.56 12.20
N GLY A 458 -25.55 -12.20 11.29
CA GLY A 458 -26.09 -12.76 10.05
C GLY A 458 -26.20 -11.73 8.92
N HIS A 459 -25.33 -10.72 8.88
CA HIS A 459 -25.31 -9.72 7.82
C HIS A 459 -24.74 -10.27 6.53
N ILE A 460 -25.59 -10.49 5.53
CA ILE A 460 -25.18 -11.03 4.21
C ILE A 460 -25.19 -10.00 3.08
N ASP A 461 -25.74 -8.80 3.26
CA ASP A 461 -25.66 -7.73 2.26
C ASP A 461 -24.19 -7.40 1.93
N GLN A 462 -23.92 -7.18 0.65
CA GLN A 462 -22.55 -6.96 0.11
C GLN A 462 -21.57 -8.11 0.32
N SER A 463 -21.94 -9.17 1.06
CA SER A 463 -21.08 -10.35 1.20
C SER A 463 -20.83 -11.03 -0.13
N LEU A 464 -19.76 -11.82 -0.18
CA LEU A 464 -19.46 -12.65 -1.34
C LEU A 464 -20.60 -13.63 -1.66
N PHE A 465 -21.28 -14.13 -0.60
CA PHE A 465 -22.45 -14.96 -0.74
C PHE A 465 -23.59 -14.25 -1.48
N ALA A 466 -24.00 -13.06 -1.04
CA ALA A 466 -25.07 -12.31 -1.69
C ALA A 466 -24.73 -11.98 -3.15
N ARG A 467 -23.52 -11.53 -3.39
CA ARG A 467 -23.09 -11.06 -4.71
C ARG A 467 -22.87 -12.19 -5.73
N ASN A 468 -22.39 -13.35 -5.30
CA ASN A 468 -21.99 -14.44 -6.20
C ASN A 468 -22.97 -15.63 -6.22
N ILE A 469 -23.78 -15.80 -5.19
CA ILE A 469 -24.75 -16.91 -5.12
C ILE A 469 -26.17 -16.43 -5.40
N LEU A 470 -26.53 -15.25 -4.84
CA LEU A 470 -27.86 -14.66 -5.03
C LEU A 470 -27.91 -13.62 -6.15
N ASP A 471 -26.76 -13.27 -6.75
CA ASP A 471 -26.57 -12.14 -7.71
C ASP A 471 -27.14 -10.80 -7.20
N GLU A 472 -27.09 -10.60 -5.88
CA GLU A 472 -27.57 -9.39 -5.21
C GLU A 472 -26.40 -8.50 -4.84
N LYS A 473 -26.32 -7.30 -5.46
CA LYS A 473 -25.22 -6.36 -5.31
C LYS A 473 -25.60 -5.09 -4.55
N ASN A 474 -26.85 -5.00 -4.09
CA ASN A 474 -27.36 -3.85 -3.34
C ASN A 474 -27.28 -4.12 -1.82
N GLY A 475 -27.69 -3.13 -1.04
CA GLY A 475 -27.70 -3.21 0.40
C GLY A 475 -26.49 -2.57 1.08
N PRO A 476 -26.55 -2.37 2.40
CA PRO A 476 -25.49 -1.74 3.16
C PRO A 476 -24.32 -2.71 3.37
N PRO A 477 -23.10 -2.20 3.58
CA PRO A 477 -22.01 -3.03 4.08
C PRO A 477 -22.31 -3.47 5.53
N PRO A 478 -21.63 -4.50 6.06
CA PRO A 478 -21.77 -4.89 7.46
C PRO A 478 -21.53 -3.70 8.40
N GLU A 479 -22.29 -3.64 9.48
CA GLU A 479 -22.08 -2.61 10.50
C GLU A 479 -20.74 -2.81 11.18
N ILE A 480 -20.07 -1.70 11.53
CA ILE A 480 -18.80 -1.70 12.24
C ILE A 480 -18.97 -1.10 13.64
N ASN A 481 -18.60 -1.85 14.65
CA ASN A 481 -18.58 -1.39 16.04
C ASN A 481 -17.13 -1.32 16.52
N LEU A 482 -16.55 -0.11 16.53
CA LEU A 482 -15.15 0.10 16.88
C LEU A 482 -14.81 -0.34 18.32
N PHE A 483 -15.77 -0.30 19.23
CA PHE A 483 -15.59 -0.81 20.60
C PHE A 483 -15.39 -2.32 20.61
N ASN A 484 -16.21 -3.06 19.85
CA ASN A 484 -16.08 -4.51 19.74
C ASN A 484 -14.80 -4.90 19.00
N GLU A 485 -14.45 -4.19 17.91
CA GLU A 485 -13.19 -4.39 17.20
C GLU A 485 -12.00 -4.31 18.15
N LYS A 486 -11.92 -3.23 18.92
CA LYS A 486 -10.83 -3.02 19.87
C LYS A 486 -10.81 -4.06 20.98
N ASN A 487 -11.95 -4.30 21.64
CA ASN A 487 -12.01 -5.21 22.77
C ASN A 487 -11.72 -6.67 22.39
N ASN A 488 -12.28 -7.13 21.26
CA ASN A 488 -12.02 -8.48 20.77
C ASN A 488 -10.56 -8.65 20.38
N GLY A 489 -9.97 -7.67 19.70
CA GLY A 489 -8.55 -7.69 19.35
C GLY A 489 -7.63 -7.65 20.56
N GLU A 490 -7.84 -6.73 21.51
CA GLU A 490 -7.04 -6.66 22.73
C GLU A 490 -7.17 -7.92 23.59
N THR A 491 -8.35 -8.54 23.60
CA THR A 491 -8.57 -9.82 24.28
C THR A 491 -7.79 -10.94 23.62
N LEU A 492 -7.83 -11.02 22.28
CA LEU A 492 -7.07 -12.02 21.54
C LEU A 492 -5.57 -11.87 21.79
N LEU A 493 -5.02 -10.65 21.76
CA LEU A 493 -3.60 -10.42 22.06
C LEU A 493 -3.22 -10.92 23.47
N LYS A 494 -4.05 -10.68 24.47
CA LYS A 494 -3.82 -11.19 25.85
C LYS A 494 -3.81 -12.71 25.91
N LEU A 495 -4.72 -13.35 25.16
CA LEU A 495 -4.81 -14.81 25.09
C LEU A 495 -3.59 -15.41 24.38
N ILE A 496 -3.10 -14.77 23.30
CA ILE A 496 -1.88 -15.18 22.62
C ILE A 496 -0.66 -15.03 23.54
N ASP A 497 -0.52 -13.87 24.21
CA ASP A 497 0.57 -13.63 25.14
C ASP A 497 0.61 -14.64 26.30
N SER A 498 -0.55 -15.12 26.73
CA SER A 498 -0.67 -16.13 27.80
C SER A 498 -0.31 -17.56 27.35
N GLY A 499 -0.16 -17.79 26.02
CA GLY A 499 0.16 -19.10 25.45
C GLY A 499 -1.00 -20.09 25.36
N PHE A 500 -2.24 -19.65 25.64
CA PHE A 500 -3.43 -20.52 25.53
C PHE A 500 -3.86 -20.75 24.07
N ILE A 501 -3.53 -19.82 23.16
CA ILE A 501 -3.95 -19.87 21.78
C ILE A 501 -2.86 -20.58 20.94
N LYS A 502 -3.27 -21.56 20.15
CA LYS A 502 -2.40 -22.31 19.24
C LYS A 502 -2.38 -21.72 17.83
N SER A 503 -3.54 -21.29 17.35
CA SER A 503 -3.70 -20.58 16.08
C SER A 503 -4.86 -19.58 16.13
N ALA A 504 -4.81 -18.58 15.26
CA ALA A 504 -5.90 -17.62 15.09
C ALA A 504 -5.98 -17.17 13.63
N HIS A 505 -7.19 -16.80 13.20
CA HIS A 505 -7.48 -16.22 11.90
C HIS A 505 -8.64 -15.23 12.04
N ASP A 506 -8.60 -14.10 11.34
CA ASP A 506 -9.71 -13.17 11.29
C ASP A 506 -10.88 -13.74 10.45
N VAL A 507 -12.09 -13.28 10.72
CA VAL A 507 -13.28 -13.63 9.92
C VAL A 507 -13.64 -12.44 9.04
N SER A 508 -13.41 -12.56 7.76
CA SER A 508 -13.64 -11.52 6.74
C SER A 508 -14.45 -12.07 5.56
N ILE A 509 -13.96 -11.92 4.34
CA ILE A 509 -14.64 -12.34 3.10
C ILE A 509 -15.06 -13.82 3.15
N GLY A 510 -16.34 -14.07 2.87
CA GLY A 510 -16.94 -15.41 2.83
C GLY A 510 -17.32 -15.97 4.20
N GLY A 511 -17.15 -15.20 5.29
CA GLY A 511 -17.64 -15.50 6.63
C GLY A 511 -16.89 -16.63 7.35
N ILE A 512 -17.49 -17.11 8.45
CA ILE A 512 -16.91 -18.10 9.37
C ILE A 512 -16.47 -19.37 8.66
N ILE A 513 -17.31 -19.92 7.79
CA ILE A 513 -17.02 -21.20 7.15
C ILE A 513 -15.83 -21.12 6.19
N THR A 514 -15.64 -19.98 5.55
CA THR A 514 -14.48 -19.73 4.69
C THR A 514 -13.20 -19.62 5.50
N ALA A 515 -13.22 -18.87 6.61
CA ALA A 515 -12.09 -18.74 7.52
C ALA A 515 -11.68 -20.10 8.11
N ILE A 516 -12.63 -20.88 8.62
CA ILE A 516 -12.40 -22.25 9.11
C ILE A 516 -11.80 -23.13 8.01
N SER A 517 -12.33 -23.04 6.78
CA SER A 517 -11.83 -23.86 5.66
C SER A 517 -10.38 -23.55 5.32
N LYS A 518 -9.98 -22.28 5.36
CA LYS A 518 -8.57 -21.86 5.16
C LYS A 518 -7.68 -22.45 6.27
N MET A 519 -8.10 -22.34 7.52
CA MET A 519 -7.36 -22.91 8.66
C MET A 519 -7.20 -24.43 8.53
N CYS A 520 -8.24 -25.15 8.06
CA CYS A 520 -8.20 -26.59 7.79
C CYS A 520 -7.23 -26.94 6.66
N ILE A 521 -7.28 -26.18 5.56
CA ILE A 521 -6.45 -26.42 4.37
C ILE A 521 -4.96 -26.22 4.73
N GLU A 522 -4.62 -25.09 5.35
CA GLU A 522 -3.25 -24.79 5.74
C GLU A 522 -2.70 -25.74 6.81
N GLY A 523 -3.54 -26.17 7.75
CA GLY A 523 -3.19 -27.12 8.80
C GLY A 523 -3.26 -28.60 8.36
N ASN A 524 -3.76 -28.89 7.15
CA ASN A 524 -4.05 -30.23 6.68
C ASN A 524 -4.87 -31.06 7.69
N LYS A 525 -5.94 -30.44 8.21
CA LYS A 525 -6.82 -31.03 9.24
C LYS A 525 -8.29 -30.85 8.87
N GLY A 526 -9.12 -31.76 9.38
CA GLY A 526 -10.57 -31.65 9.35
C GLY A 526 -11.13 -31.03 10.61
N ILE A 527 -12.41 -30.67 10.58
CA ILE A 527 -13.12 -30.10 11.72
C ILE A 527 -14.54 -30.66 11.81
N ASN A 528 -15.03 -30.88 13.02
CA ASN A 528 -16.43 -31.15 13.30
C ASN A 528 -17.12 -29.88 13.81
N LEU A 529 -18.05 -29.33 13.02
CA LEU A 529 -18.79 -28.13 13.40
C LEU A 529 -19.96 -28.49 14.31
N ILE A 530 -20.01 -27.86 15.48
CA ILE A 530 -21.12 -27.98 16.41
C ILE A 530 -22.11 -26.86 16.12
N LYS A 531 -23.36 -27.22 15.82
CA LYS A 531 -24.42 -26.25 15.54
C LYS A 531 -24.69 -25.37 16.78
N PRO A 532 -24.57 -24.05 16.68
CA PRO A 532 -24.90 -23.17 17.80
C PRO A 532 -26.36 -23.28 18.21
N LYS A 533 -26.65 -23.19 19.51
CA LYS A 533 -28.03 -23.28 20.06
C LYS A 533 -28.93 -22.11 19.62
N TYR A 534 -28.37 -21.00 19.23
CA TYR A 534 -29.06 -19.74 18.87
C TYR A 534 -28.83 -19.39 17.39
N LEU A 535 -29.30 -20.26 16.51
CA LEU A 535 -29.10 -20.02 15.07
C LEU A 535 -30.19 -19.11 14.52
N ILE A 536 -29.72 -18.05 13.83
CA ILE A 536 -30.57 -17.23 12.98
C ILE A 536 -31.01 -18.09 11.78
N ASN A 537 -30.11 -18.41 10.88
CA ASN A 537 -30.18 -19.35 9.76
C ASN A 537 -28.79 -19.88 9.53
N GLU A 538 -28.61 -21.13 9.07
CA GLU A 538 -27.29 -21.71 8.87
C GLU A 538 -26.48 -20.96 7.80
N ILE A 539 -27.11 -20.57 6.70
CA ILE A 539 -26.44 -19.79 5.64
C ILE A 539 -26.00 -18.42 6.16
N GLU A 540 -26.91 -17.70 6.83
CA GLU A 540 -26.59 -16.40 7.42
C GLU A 540 -25.49 -16.53 8.48
N TYR A 541 -25.49 -17.58 9.29
CA TYR A 541 -24.46 -17.81 10.30
C TYR A 541 -23.08 -18.05 9.68
N TYR A 542 -23.00 -18.92 8.68
CA TYR A 542 -21.73 -19.37 8.13
C TYR A 542 -21.13 -18.42 7.10
N PHE A 543 -21.96 -17.73 6.30
CA PHE A 543 -21.51 -16.89 5.20
C PHE A 543 -21.65 -15.39 5.43
N ALA A 544 -22.20 -14.97 6.59
CA ALA A 544 -22.21 -13.55 6.96
C ALA A 544 -20.80 -13.01 7.13
N GLU A 545 -20.61 -11.76 6.70
CA GLU A 545 -19.34 -11.04 6.78
C GLU A 545 -19.37 -9.99 7.91
N ASP A 546 -20.06 -10.33 9.04
CA ASP A 546 -20.04 -9.48 10.24
C ASP A 546 -18.61 -9.22 10.70
N GLN A 547 -18.34 -8.03 11.20
CA GLN A 547 -17.01 -7.53 11.52
C GLN A 547 -16.61 -7.87 12.98
N GLY A 548 -15.32 -7.66 13.30
CA GLY A 548 -14.79 -7.81 14.67
C GLY A 548 -14.73 -9.25 15.18
N ARG A 549 -14.57 -10.23 14.28
CA ARG A 549 -14.58 -11.64 14.65
C ARG A 549 -13.26 -12.34 14.35
N TYR A 550 -12.95 -13.34 15.17
CA TYR A 550 -11.78 -14.20 14.99
C TYR A 550 -12.16 -15.66 15.23
N ILE A 551 -11.45 -16.58 14.59
CA ILE A 551 -11.45 -18.00 14.92
C ILE A 551 -10.13 -18.30 15.62
N ILE A 552 -10.19 -18.99 16.74
CA ILE A 552 -9.02 -19.38 17.51
C ILE A 552 -9.04 -20.88 17.78
N GLU A 553 -7.86 -21.48 17.87
CA GLU A 553 -7.62 -22.85 18.32
C GLU A 553 -7.02 -22.82 19.72
N ILE A 554 -7.58 -23.63 20.65
CA ILE A 554 -7.12 -23.77 22.02
C ILE A 554 -6.84 -25.22 22.36
#